data_0afc0e130dca3a8cbeee7d59f827d36b
#
_entry.id   0afc0e130dca3a8cbeee7d59f827d36b
#
_cell.length_a   1.000
_cell.length_b   1.000
_cell.length_c   1.000
_cell.angle_alpha   90.00
_cell.angle_beta   90.00
_cell.angle_gamma   90.00
#
_symmetry.space_group_name_H-M   'P 1'
#
loop_
_entity.id
_entity.type
_entity.pdbx_description
1 polymer ?
#
loop_
_entity_poly.entity_id
_entity_poly.type
_entity_poly.pdbx_seq_one_letter_code
_entity_poly.pdbx_strand_id
1 'polypeptide(L)'
;MQYDEICIQTFLEKQLQLFPEPVADTEEEAEYFLEDCCAVVCKDKKEVKEYMLENLDAYGMSDEEILSCEEVFALPDGRFLIVEG
;
A
#
# COMPACT_ATOMS: atom_id res chain seq x y z
N MET A 1 -17.46 0.11 -1.82
CA MET A 1 -16.12 0.54 -2.18
C MET A 1 -15.11 -0.06 -1.19
N GLN A 2 -14.15 -0.80 -1.68
CA GLN A 2 -13.16 -1.48 -0.84
C GLN A 2 -12.10 -0.50 -0.31
N TYR A 3 -11.80 0.54 -1.08
CA TYR A 3 -10.81 1.55 -0.74
C TYR A 3 -11.49 2.89 -0.57
N ASP A 4 -11.26 3.54 0.56
CA ASP A 4 -11.85 4.84 0.81
C ASP A 4 -11.01 5.96 0.15
N GLU A 5 -11.48 7.19 0.26
CA GLU A 5 -10.82 8.35 -0.34
C GLU A 5 -9.39 8.53 0.14
N ILE A 6 -9.13 8.24 1.43
CA ILE A 6 -7.79 8.38 2.00
C ILE A 6 -6.82 7.42 1.32
N CYS A 7 -7.23 6.17 1.10
CA CYS A 7 -6.42 5.18 0.39
C CYS A 7 -6.12 5.64 -1.03
N ILE A 8 -7.15 6.08 -1.75
CA ILE A 8 -7.04 6.49 -3.15
C ILE A 8 -6.15 7.72 -3.29
N GLN A 9 -6.36 8.75 -2.46
CA GLN A 9 -5.56 9.97 -2.50
C GLN A 9 -4.09 9.71 -2.16
N THR A 10 -3.84 8.90 -1.14
CA THR A 10 -2.47 8.56 -0.73
C THR A 10 -1.76 7.80 -1.84
N PHE A 11 -2.44 6.85 -2.48
CA PHE A 11 -1.86 6.12 -3.60
C PHE A 11 -1.52 7.07 -4.76
N LEU A 12 -2.43 7.97 -5.12
CA LEU A 12 -2.18 8.94 -6.20
C LEU A 12 -0.96 9.82 -5.90
N GLU A 13 -0.83 10.29 -4.67
CA GLU A 13 0.28 11.15 -4.28
C GLU A 13 1.62 10.42 -4.24
N LYS A 14 1.61 9.16 -3.83
CA LYS A 14 2.83 8.42 -3.53
C LYS A 14 3.13 7.26 -4.46
N GLN A 15 2.36 7.11 -5.54
CA GLN A 15 2.54 5.97 -6.45
C GLN A 15 3.96 5.84 -7.01
N LEU A 16 4.68 6.95 -7.12
CA LEU A 16 6.05 6.92 -7.64
C LEU A 16 7.07 6.29 -6.69
N GLN A 17 6.68 6.00 -5.44
CA GLN A 17 7.59 5.24 -4.57
C GLN A 17 7.70 3.77 -5.02
N LEU A 18 6.69 3.26 -5.71
CA LEU A 18 6.65 1.88 -6.19
C LEU A 18 6.86 1.77 -7.70
N PHE A 19 6.37 2.73 -8.46
CA PHE A 19 6.40 2.70 -9.92
C PHE A 19 7.25 3.84 -10.49
N PRO A 20 7.98 3.60 -11.60
CA PRO A 20 8.81 4.65 -12.21
C PRO A 20 7.99 5.75 -12.89
N GLU A 21 6.73 5.46 -13.22
CA GLU A 21 5.81 6.40 -13.85
C GLU A 21 4.44 6.29 -13.21
N PRO A 22 3.61 7.34 -13.24
CA PRO A 22 2.26 7.26 -12.71
C PRO A 22 1.44 6.18 -13.43
N VAL A 23 0.79 5.33 -12.65
CA VAL A 23 -0.10 4.29 -13.20
C VAL A 23 -1.56 4.73 -13.17
N ALA A 24 -1.85 5.82 -12.46
CA ALA A 24 -3.19 6.39 -12.35
C ALA A 24 -3.10 7.91 -12.28
N ASP A 25 -3.96 8.60 -13.01
CA ASP A 25 -4.04 10.06 -13.03
C ASP A 25 -5.28 10.60 -12.31
N THR A 26 -6.28 9.75 -12.12
CA THR A 26 -7.55 10.13 -11.48
C THR A 26 -7.87 9.18 -10.36
N GLU A 27 -8.79 9.62 -9.47
CA GLU A 27 -9.25 8.77 -8.36
C GLU A 27 -9.88 7.49 -8.88
N GLU A 28 -10.65 7.57 -9.96
CA GLU A 28 -11.29 6.41 -10.56
C GLU A 28 -10.26 5.40 -11.07
N GLU A 29 -9.24 5.87 -11.76
CA GLU A 29 -8.15 5.01 -12.24
C GLU A 29 -7.38 4.37 -11.08
N ALA A 30 -7.13 5.14 -10.02
CA ALA A 30 -6.45 4.64 -8.83
C ALA A 30 -7.26 3.53 -8.17
N GLU A 31 -8.57 3.73 -8.04
CA GLU A 31 -9.46 2.73 -7.44
C GLU A 31 -9.44 1.43 -8.25
N TYR A 32 -9.56 1.52 -9.56
CA TYR A 32 -9.49 0.35 -10.43
C TYR A 32 -8.15 -0.36 -10.32
N PHE A 33 -7.07 0.41 -10.26
CA PHE A 33 -5.74 -0.18 -10.13
C PHE A 33 -5.59 -0.93 -8.82
N LEU A 34 -6.03 -0.33 -7.71
CA LEU A 34 -5.94 -0.98 -6.39
C LEU A 34 -6.78 -2.25 -6.32
N GLU A 35 -7.96 -2.25 -6.91
CA GLU A 35 -8.81 -3.44 -6.97
C GLU A 35 -8.18 -4.52 -7.83
N ASP A 36 -7.61 -4.14 -8.97
CA ASP A 36 -7.01 -5.07 -9.92
C ASP A 36 -5.77 -5.77 -9.33
N CYS A 37 -4.96 -5.06 -8.56
CA CYS A 37 -3.78 -5.64 -7.93
C CYS A 37 -4.04 -6.24 -6.55
N CYS A 38 -5.30 -6.23 -6.10
CA CYS A 38 -5.70 -6.76 -4.80
C CYS A 38 -4.96 -6.11 -3.63
N ALA A 39 -4.84 -4.79 -3.66
CA ALA A 39 -4.19 -4.04 -2.58
C ALA A 39 -4.90 -4.28 -1.25
N VAL A 40 -4.13 -4.32 -0.17
CA VAL A 40 -4.62 -4.63 1.17
C VAL A 40 -4.54 -3.41 2.07
N VAL A 41 -5.62 -3.13 2.81
CA VAL A 41 -5.65 -2.06 3.80
C VAL A 41 -5.40 -2.67 5.18
N CYS A 42 -4.34 -2.22 5.83
CA CYS A 42 -3.99 -2.65 7.18
C CYS A 42 -4.31 -1.54 8.17
N LYS A 43 -4.91 -1.89 9.29
CA LYS A 43 -5.34 -0.90 10.29
C LYS A 43 -4.19 -0.37 11.14
N ASP A 44 -3.07 -1.10 11.23
CA ASP A 44 -1.92 -0.71 12.03
C ASP A 44 -0.65 -1.41 11.55
N LYS A 45 0.47 -1.09 12.20
CA LYS A 45 1.78 -1.66 11.87
C LYS A 45 1.83 -3.18 12.07
N LYS A 46 1.11 -3.67 13.04
CA LYS A 46 1.08 -5.10 13.35
C LYS A 46 0.50 -5.89 12.18
N GLU A 47 -0.60 -5.40 11.61
CA GLU A 47 -1.21 -6.04 10.44
C GLU A 47 -0.29 -6.00 9.22
N VAL A 48 0.43 -4.91 9.03
CA VAL A 48 1.42 -4.81 7.94
C VAL A 48 2.47 -5.91 8.10
N LYS A 49 3.02 -6.04 9.29
CA LYS A 49 4.04 -7.04 9.58
C LYS A 49 3.52 -8.45 9.34
N GLU A 50 2.34 -8.76 9.83
CA GLU A 50 1.74 -10.08 9.64
C GLU A 50 1.54 -10.39 8.16
N TYR A 51 1.01 -9.44 7.41
CA TYR A 51 0.78 -9.61 5.98
C TYR A 51 2.10 -9.83 5.22
N MET A 52 3.11 -9.03 5.51
CA MET A 52 4.40 -9.11 4.82
C MET A 52 5.09 -10.44 5.13
N LEU A 53 5.00 -10.93 6.36
CA LEU A 53 5.58 -12.22 6.73
C LEU A 53 4.87 -13.39 6.04
N GLU A 54 3.54 -13.33 5.93
CA GLU A 54 2.77 -14.41 5.33
C GLU A 54 2.81 -14.44 3.81
N ASN A 55 2.83 -13.27 3.17
CA ASN A 55 2.62 -13.15 1.73
C ASN A 55 3.85 -12.71 0.95
N LEU A 56 4.77 -11.98 1.56
CA LEU A 56 5.94 -11.43 0.86
C LEU A 56 7.25 -11.91 1.46
N ASP A 57 7.18 -12.92 2.31
CA ASP A 57 8.36 -13.64 2.82
C ASP A 57 9.40 -12.70 3.46
N ALA A 58 8.92 -11.79 4.29
CA ALA A 58 9.75 -10.76 4.91
C ALA A 58 10.49 -11.24 6.17
N TYR A 59 10.79 -12.51 6.27
CA TYR A 59 11.51 -13.08 7.42
C TYR A 59 12.90 -12.48 7.53
N GLY A 60 13.27 -12.11 8.75
CA GLY A 60 14.57 -11.52 9.00
C GLY A 60 14.62 -10.01 8.84
N MET A 61 13.53 -9.38 8.38
CA MET A 61 13.45 -7.93 8.28
C MET A 61 12.99 -7.32 9.60
N SER A 62 13.55 -6.16 9.96
CA SER A 62 13.08 -5.42 11.11
C SER A 62 11.75 -4.74 10.78
N ASP A 63 11.05 -4.27 11.82
CA ASP A 63 9.79 -3.54 11.63
C ASP A 63 10.00 -2.30 10.76
N GLU A 64 11.10 -1.58 10.97
CA GLU A 64 11.42 -0.40 10.17
C GLU A 64 11.66 -0.74 8.71
N GLU A 65 12.35 -1.84 8.44
CA GLU A 65 12.59 -2.30 7.07
C GLU A 65 11.28 -2.68 6.38
N ILE A 66 10.40 -3.37 7.09
CA ILE A 66 9.09 -3.75 6.56
C ILE A 66 8.27 -2.51 6.22
N LEU A 67 8.21 -1.53 7.12
CA LEU A 67 7.43 -0.32 6.91
C LEU A 67 8.04 0.62 5.87
N SER A 68 9.32 0.42 5.54
CA SER A 68 10.02 1.20 4.52
C SER A 68 9.96 0.58 3.13
N CYS A 69 9.33 -0.59 2.99
CA CYS A 69 9.18 -1.23 1.68
C CYS A 69 8.38 -0.34 0.72
N GLU A 70 8.75 -0.39 -0.56
CA GLU A 70 8.07 0.39 -1.61
C GLU A 70 6.59 0.06 -1.70
N GLU A 71 6.22 -1.17 -1.37
CA GLU A 71 4.84 -1.66 -1.42
C GLU A 71 3.97 -1.11 -0.30
N VAL A 72 4.58 -0.57 0.77
CA VAL A 72 3.85 -0.08 1.95
C VAL A 72 3.64 1.42 1.88
N PHE A 73 2.38 1.83 1.81
CA PHE A 73 1.98 3.24 1.76
C PHE A 73 1.37 3.63 3.10
N ALA A 74 2.02 4.54 3.83
CA ALA A 74 1.50 5.04 5.10
C ALA A 74 0.34 6.01 4.85
N LEU A 75 -0.82 5.72 5.43
CA LEU A 75 -1.99 6.58 5.32
C LEU A 75 -1.96 7.63 6.45
N PRO A 76 -2.51 8.83 6.19
CA PRO A 76 -2.43 9.92 7.19
C PRO A 76 -3.21 9.66 8.48
N ASP A 77 -4.11 8.68 8.48
CA ASP A 77 -4.91 8.34 9.66
C ASP A 77 -4.32 7.18 10.49
N GLY A 78 -3.10 6.77 10.20
CA GLY A 78 -2.42 5.70 10.95
C GLY A 78 -2.58 4.31 10.36
N ARG A 79 -3.38 4.17 9.32
CA ARG A 79 -3.51 2.91 8.58
C ARG A 79 -2.41 2.80 7.53
N PHE A 80 -2.34 1.64 6.88
CA PHE A 80 -1.36 1.39 5.82
C PHE A 80 -2.04 0.69 4.65
N LEU A 81 -1.56 0.99 3.45
CA LEU A 81 -2.03 0.36 2.22
C LEU A 81 -0.86 -0.42 1.62
N ILE A 82 -1.04 -1.71 1.37
CA ILE A 82 -0.01 -2.54 0.75
C ILE A 82 -0.40 -2.79 -0.70
N VAL A 83 0.46 -2.36 -1.61
CA VAL A 83 0.25 -2.51 -3.05
C VAL A 83 1.38 -3.35 -3.61
N GLU A 84 1.05 -4.50 -4.19
CA GLU A 84 2.02 -5.36 -4.86
C GLU A 84 2.09 -4.96 -6.33
N GLY A 85 3.25 -4.53 -6.76
CA GLY A 85 3.46 -4.10 -8.12
C GLY A 85 3.98 -5.17 -9.06
#